data_20d44bd3d91c64d0346dfc87b8d99f37
#
_entry.id   20d44bd3d91c64d0346dfc87b8d99f37
#
_cell.length_a   1.000
_cell.length_b   1.000
_cell.length_c   1.000
_cell.angle_alpha   90.00
_cell.angle_beta   90.00
_cell.angle_gamma   90.00
#
_symmetry.space_group_name_H-M   'P 1'
#
loop_
_entity.id
_entity.type
_entity.pdbx_description
1 polymer ?
#
loop_
_entity_poly.entity_id
_entity_poly.type
_entity_poly.pdbx_seq_one_letter_code
_entity_poly.pdbx_strand_id
1 'polypeptide(L)'
;MHLKFKFYLFVFCIGAVGYCLIELLWRGYTHPSMGVAGGLSFCLIAVIQNRLKPLRFIYRCIASGLCITAVELIFGGVFNLWLRLEVWDYSLMPLNLFGQVCLLYTVLWCFLAAPMLIISDLLRLRFCFDTPKRNDEGVVPYK
;
A
#
# COMPACT_ATOMS: atom_id res chain seq x y z
N MET A 1 -9.31 -14.75 -15.25
CA MET A 1 -9.56 -13.31 -15.08
C MET A 1 -10.28 -12.99 -13.77
N HIS A 2 -11.38 -13.68 -13.44
CA HIS A 2 -12.18 -13.45 -12.22
C HIS A 2 -11.42 -13.58 -10.88
N LEU A 3 -10.50 -14.53 -10.77
CA LEU A 3 -9.77 -14.76 -9.51
C LEU A 3 -8.80 -13.61 -9.19
N LYS A 4 -8.08 -13.08 -10.19
CA LYS A 4 -7.21 -11.90 -10.02
C LYS A 4 -8.01 -10.67 -9.61
N PHE A 5 -9.17 -10.45 -10.21
CA PHE A 5 -10.05 -9.35 -9.85
C PHE A 5 -10.51 -9.45 -8.38
N LYS A 6 -11.00 -10.62 -7.95
CA LYS A 6 -11.40 -10.86 -6.56
C LYS A 6 -10.25 -10.61 -5.57
N PHE A 7 -9.04 -11.04 -5.90
CA PHE A 7 -7.85 -10.78 -5.08
C PHE A 7 -7.60 -9.27 -4.90
N TYR A 8 -7.51 -8.51 -6.01
CA TYR A 8 -7.25 -7.07 -5.92
C TYR A 8 -8.39 -6.30 -5.26
N LEU A 9 -9.63 -6.72 -5.46
CA LEU A 9 -10.78 -6.14 -4.74
C LEU A 9 -10.66 -6.36 -3.24
N PHE A 10 -10.27 -7.56 -2.81
CA PHE A 10 -10.09 -7.88 -1.40
C PHE A 10 -8.91 -7.11 -0.79
N VAL A 11 -7.79 -7.03 -1.50
CA VAL A 11 -6.62 -6.21 -1.13
C VAL A 11 -7.02 -4.74 -1.00
N PHE A 12 -7.77 -4.21 -1.97
CA PHE A 12 -8.27 -2.83 -1.92
C PHE A 12 -9.12 -2.58 -0.67
N CYS A 13 -10.07 -3.45 -0.36
CA CYS A 13 -10.92 -3.31 0.83
C CYS A 13 -10.10 -3.32 2.12
N ILE A 14 -9.13 -4.23 2.25
CA ILE A 14 -8.23 -4.26 3.42
C ILE A 14 -7.43 -2.97 3.52
N GLY A 15 -6.86 -2.48 2.43
CA GLY A 15 -6.10 -1.23 2.40
C GLY A 15 -6.96 -0.02 2.75
N ALA A 16 -8.18 0.04 2.22
CA ALA A 16 -9.12 1.12 2.51
C ALA A 16 -9.52 1.18 3.99
N VAL A 17 -9.93 0.04 4.54
CA VAL A 17 -10.31 -0.06 5.97
C VAL A 17 -9.10 0.19 6.87
N GLY A 18 -7.96 -0.44 6.57
CA GLY A 18 -6.73 -0.29 7.34
C GLY A 18 -6.25 1.16 7.40
N TYR A 19 -6.27 1.87 6.27
CA TYR A 19 -5.87 3.28 6.23
C TYR A 19 -6.82 4.16 7.05
N CYS A 20 -8.14 3.99 6.88
CA CYS A 20 -9.13 4.73 7.67
C CYS A 20 -8.97 4.46 9.18
N LEU A 21 -8.69 3.22 9.59
CA LEU A 21 -8.44 2.89 10.99
C LEU A 21 -7.18 3.57 11.53
N ILE A 22 -6.08 3.59 10.77
CA ILE A 22 -4.85 4.31 11.14
C ILE A 22 -5.15 5.80 11.34
N GLU A 23 -5.90 6.44 10.44
CA GLU A 23 -6.26 7.83 10.58
C GLU A 23 -7.17 8.10 11.80
N LEU A 24 -8.17 7.26 12.03
CA LEU A 24 -9.04 7.39 13.20
C LEU A 24 -8.25 7.27 14.50
N LEU A 25 -7.28 6.36 14.57
CA LEU A 25 -6.41 6.18 15.74
C LEU A 25 -5.44 7.37 15.92
N TRP A 26 -4.97 7.95 14.81
CA TRP A 26 -3.97 9.02 14.84
C TRP A 26 -4.56 10.42 15.00
N ARG A 27 -5.63 10.72 14.27
CA ARG A 27 -6.26 12.06 14.19
C ARG A 27 -7.67 12.12 14.77
N GLY A 28 -8.30 10.98 15.06
CA GLY A 28 -9.69 10.91 15.51
C GLY A 28 -10.74 11.09 14.41
N TYR A 29 -10.35 11.35 13.16
CA TYR A 29 -11.24 11.48 12.00
C TYR A 29 -10.57 10.99 10.73
N THR A 30 -11.38 10.66 9.72
CA THR A 30 -10.93 10.28 8.36
C THR A 30 -11.85 10.87 7.31
N HIS A 31 -11.41 10.87 6.06
CA HIS A 31 -12.18 11.30 4.91
C HIS A 31 -12.30 10.15 3.90
N PRO A 32 -13.43 10.00 3.17
CA PRO A 32 -13.61 8.90 2.21
C PRO A 32 -12.50 8.76 1.17
N SER A 33 -11.90 9.88 0.74
CA SER A 33 -10.76 9.89 -0.18
C SER A 33 -9.57 9.09 0.36
N MET A 34 -9.38 9.08 1.69
CA MET A 34 -8.26 8.37 2.32
C MET A 34 -8.46 6.86 2.30
N GLY A 35 -9.71 6.39 2.40
CA GLY A 35 -10.03 4.98 2.14
C GLY A 35 -9.66 4.56 0.72
N VAL A 36 -9.99 5.40 -0.26
CA VAL A 36 -9.61 5.13 -1.67
C VAL A 36 -8.09 5.14 -1.84
N ALA A 37 -7.40 6.14 -1.26
CA ALA A 37 -5.94 6.23 -1.29
C ALA A 37 -5.28 5.00 -0.65
N GLY A 38 -5.77 4.55 0.52
CA GLY A 38 -5.29 3.36 1.22
C GLY A 38 -5.51 2.08 0.40
N GLY A 39 -6.69 1.92 -0.19
CA GLY A 39 -7.02 0.79 -1.07
C GLY A 39 -6.11 0.72 -2.29
N LEU A 40 -5.91 1.85 -2.99
CA LEU A 40 -4.99 1.94 -4.14
C LEU A 40 -3.54 1.67 -3.72
N SER A 41 -3.09 2.24 -2.60
CA SER A 41 -1.75 2.03 -2.07
C SER A 41 -1.48 0.55 -1.80
N PHE A 42 -2.43 -0.16 -1.18
CA PHE A 42 -2.23 -1.58 -0.92
C PHE A 42 -2.25 -2.44 -2.20
N CYS A 43 -3.06 -2.08 -3.19
CA CYS A 43 -3.00 -2.73 -4.51
C CYS A 43 -1.62 -2.54 -5.16
N LEU A 44 -1.04 -1.35 -5.10
CA LEU A 44 0.30 -1.06 -5.62
C LEU A 44 1.37 -1.83 -4.86
N ILE A 45 1.30 -1.91 -3.52
CA ILE A 45 2.20 -2.73 -2.70
C ILE A 45 2.13 -4.20 -3.13
N ALA A 46 0.93 -4.74 -3.37
CA ALA A 46 0.77 -6.12 -3.85
C ALA A 46 1.37 -6.34 -5.25
N VAL A 47 1.34 -5.34 -6.12
CA VAL A 47 2.03 -5.37 -7.42
C VAL A 47 3.54 -5.33 -7.23
N ILE A 48 4.05 -4.41 -6.40
CA ILE A 48 5.48 -4.28 -6.06
C ILE A 48 5.99 -5.60 -5.50
N GLN A 49 5.30 -6.18 -4.52
CA GLN A 49 5.65 -7.47 -3.92
C GLN A 49 5.80 -8.57 -4.99
N ASN A 50 4.89 -8.62 -5.95
CA ASN A 50 4.94 -9.62 -7.01
C ASN A 50 6.05 -9.37 -8.05
N ARG A 51 6.24 -8.12 -8.43
CA ARG A 51 7.20 -7.74 -9.50
C ARG A 51 8.63 -7.69 -8.99
N LEU A 52 8.83 -7.26 -7.76
CA LEU A 52 10.15 -7.05 -7.16
C LEU A 52 10.56 -8.18 -6.21
N LYS A 53 9.93 -9.36 -6.27
CA LYS A 53 10.32 -10.54 -5.49
C LYS A 53 11.84 -10.84 -5.50
N PRO A 54 12.58 -10.69 -6.61
CA PRO A 54 14.03 -10.93 -6.64
C PRO A 54 14.84 -9.96 -5.81
N LEU A 55 14.30 -8.78 -5.47
CA LEU A 55 15.00 -7.78 -4.67
C LEU A 55 14.93 -8.11 -3.18
N ARG A 56 15.94 -7.61 -2.43
CA ARG A 56 15.92 -7.71 -0.96
C ARG A 56 14.69 -7.03 -0.39
N PHE A 57 14.16 -7.54 0.71
CA PHE A 57 12.94 -7.07 1.37
C PHE A 57 12.96 -5.56 1.65
N ILE A 58 14.10 -5.03 2.10
CA ILE A 58 14.25 -3.59 2.39
C ILE A 58 13.98 -2.70 1.16
N TYR A 59 14.45 -3.08 -0.02
CA TYR A 59 14.21 -2.30 -1.24
C TYR A 59 12.73 -2.32 -1.64
N ARG A 60 12.02 -3.43 -1.37
CA ARG A 60 10.57 -3.52 -1.58
C ARG A 60 9.81 -2.61 -0.61
N CYS A 61 10.24 -2.53 0.66
CA CYS A 61 9.68 -1.60 1.64
C CYS A 61 9.87 -0.15 1.19
N ILE A 62 11.08 0.23 0.76
CA ILE A 62 11.38 1.59 0.28
C ILE A 62 10.53 1.92 -0.96
N ALA A 63 10.49 1.03 -1.97
CA ALA A 63 9.69 1.23 -3.17
C ALA A 63 8.20 1.38 -2.84
N SER A 64 7.69 0.59 -1.90
CA SER A 64 6.30 0.68 -1.44
C SER A 64 6.01 1.97 -0.69
N GLY A 65 6.90 2.41 0.20
CA GLY A 65 6.76 3.68 0.91
C GLY A 65 6.77 4.89 -0.02
N LEU A 66 7.67 4.91 -1.00
CA LEU A 66 7.69 5.94 -2.05
C LEU A 66 6.42 5.92 -2.91
N CYS A 67 5.87 4.73 -3.18
CA CYS A 67 4.61 4.60 -3.91
C CYS A 67 3.43 5.16 -3.12
N ILE A 68 3.36 4.90 -1.80
CA ILE A 68 2.33 5.49 -0.92
C ILE A 68 2.45 7.01 -0.92
N THR A 69 3.67 7.54 -0.75
CA THR A 69 3.94 8.99 -0.78
C THR A 69 3.50 9.63 -2.11
N ALA A 70 3.72 8.94 -3.25
CA ALA A 70 3.25 9.41 -4.55
C ALA A 70 1.71 9.44 -4.63
N VAL A 71 1.03 8.42 -4.10
CA VAL A 71 -0.44 8.41 -4.00
C VAL A 71 -0.93 9.57 -3.13
N GLU A 72 -0.32 9.79 -1.96
CA GLU A 72 -0.67 10.93 -1.09
C GLU A 72 -0.47 12.27 -1.80
N LEU A 73 0.63 12.44 -2.53
CA LEU A 73 0.89 13.68 -3.27
C LEU A 73 -0.18 13.93 -4.33
N ILE A 74 -0.59 12.89 -5.07
CA ILE A 74 -1.67 13.00 -6.08
C ILE A 74 -3.00 13.33 -5.40
N PHE A 75 -3.37 12.60 -4.35
CA PHE A 75 -4.61 12.85 -3.61
C PHE A 75 -4.61 14.22 -2.94
N GLY A 76 -3.49 14.63 -2.33
CA GLY A 76 -3.33 15.96 -1.76
C GLY A 76 -3.45 17.06 -2.81
N GLY A 77 -2.85 16.88 -3.97
CA GLY A 77 -3.01 17.80 -5.11
C GLY A 77 -4.48 17.95 -5.54
N VAL A 78 -5.20 16.85 -5.62
CA VAL A 78 -6.62 16.87 -6.03
C VAL A 78 -7.52 17.40 -4.91
N PHE A 79 -7.46 16.78 -3.72
CA PHE A 79 -8.43 17.05 -2.66
C PHE A 79 -8.11 18.30 -1.86
N ASN A 80 -6.83 18.58 -1.54
CA ASN A 80 -6.46 19.72 -0.73
C ASN A 80 -6.19 20.97 -1.58
N LEU A 81 -5.40 20.87 -2.67
CA LEU A 81 -5.01 22.05 -3.44
C LEU A 81 -6.06 22.45 -4.47
N TRP A 82 -6.61 21.51 -5.22
CA TRP A 82 -7.60 21.81 -6.25
C TRP A 82 -9.02 21.97 -5.68
N LEU A 83 -9.51 20.96 -4.93
CA LEU A 83 -10.86 21.01 -4.34
C LEU A 83 -10.93 21.79 -3.02
N ARG A 84 -9.79 22.14 -2.41
CA ARG A 84 -9.67 22.93 -1.16
C ARG A 84 -10.44 22.31 0.00
N LEU A 85 -10.43 20.98 0.12
CA LEU A 85 -11.14 20.26 1.18
C LEU A 85 -10.35 20.18 2.49
N GLU A 86 -9.08 20.59 2.51
CA GLU A 86 -8.22 20.62 3.70
C GLU A 86 -8.24 19.31 4.49
N VAL A 87 -8.20 18.16 3.78
CA VAL A 87 -8.28 16.83 4.39
C VAL A 87 -7.10 16.59 5.34
N TRP A 88 -5.88 17.08 4.97
CA TRP A 88 -4.68 17.12 5.82
C TRP A 88 -3.75 18.25 5.36
N ASP A 89 -2.84 18.64 6.26
CA ASP A 89 -1.84 19.66 5.99
C ASP A 89 -0.53 19.33 6.73
N TYR A 90 0.55 19.19 5.97
CA TYR A 90 1.91 19.01 6.49
C TYR A 90 2.79 20.26 6.34
N SER A 91 2.22 21.43 6.10
CA SER A 91 2.99 22.66 5.86
C SER A 91 3.95 23.00 7.00
N LEU A 92 3.60 22.65 8.25
CA LEU A 92 4.45 22.86 9.42
C LEU A 92 5.52 21.78 9.61
N MET A 93 5.49 20.71 8.82
CA MET A 93 6.46 19.61 8.95
C MET A 93 7.74 19.92 8.16
N PRO A 94 8.93 19.58 8.70
CA PRO A 94 10.16 19.79 7.97
C PRO A 94 10.21 18.91 6.72
N LEU A 95 10.86 19.45 5.66
CA LEU A 95 11.00 18.78 4.36
C LEU A 95 9.65 18.33 3.78
N ASN A 96 8.63 19.14 3.91
CA ASN A 96 7.37 18.94 3.23
C ASN A 96 7.43 19.41 1.76
N LEU A 97 6.59 18.82 0.93
CA LEU A 97 6.38 19.22 -0.46
C LEU A 97 4.93 19.69 -0.62
N PHE A 98 4.76 20.99 -0.83
CA PHE A 98 3.46 21.66 -0.95
C PHE A 98 2.49 21.41 0.22
N GLY A 99 3.00 21.06 1.42
CA GLY A 99 2.15 20.68 2.55
C GLY A 99 1.40 19.35 2.38
N GLN A 100 1.63 18.60 1.28
CA GLN A 100 0.87 17.40 0.99
C GLN A 100 1.58 16.11 1.43
N VAL A 101 2.90 16.11 1.36
CA VAL A 101 3.76 14.99 1.81
C VAL A 101 4.98 15.54 2.56
N CYS A 102 5.59 14.76 3.43
CA CYS A 102 6.84 15.14 4.09
C CYS A 102 7.73 13.92 4.33
N LEU A 103 9.03 14.17 4.56
CA LEU A 103 10.00 13.11 4.73
C LEU A 103 9.68 12.19 5.90
N LEU A 104 9.21 12.72 7.02
CA LEU A 104 8.86 11.93 8.20
C LEU A 104 7.80 10.86 7.86
N TYR A 105 6.69 11.26 7.24
CA TYR A 105 5.63 10.31 6.87
C TYR A 105 6.08 9.37 5.77
N THR A 106 6.90 9.81 4.81
CA THR A 106 7.50 8.92 3.81
C THR A 106 8.29 7.78 4.46
N VAL A 107 9.09 8.09 5.49
CA VAL A 107 9.82 7.07 6.26
C VAL A 107 8.87 6.14 7.02
N LEU A 108 7.83 6.69 7.65
CA LEU A 108 6.80 5.88 8.34
C LEU A 108 6.08 4.95 7.36
N TRP A 109 5.79 5.40 6.14
CA TRP A 109 5.21 4.55 5.08
C TRP A 109 6.13 3.42 4.66
N CYS A 110 7.45 3.63 4.63
CA CYS A 110 8.41 2.55 4.37
C CYS A 110 8.35 1.47 5.47
N PHE A 111 8.20 1.85 6.74
CA PHE A 111 8.02 0.91 7.85
C PHE A 111 6.66 0.20 7.77
N LEU A 112 5.58 0.93 7.51
CA LEU A 112 4.24 0.36 7.36
C LEU A 112 4.15 -0.61 6.18
N ALA A 113 4.93 -0.38 5.13
CA ALA A 113 4.98 -1.27 3.97
C ALA A 113 5.44 -2.70 4.34
N ALA A 114 6.28 -2.86 5.38
CA ALA A 114 6.80 -4.18 5.76
C ALA A 114 5.68 -5.18 6.12
N PRO A 115 4.78 -4.92 7.09
CA PRO A 115 3.67 -5.82 7.36
C PRO A 115 2.72 -5.95 6.16
N MET A 116 2.51 -4.90 5.36
CA MET A 116 1.62 -4.95 4.21
C MET A 116 2.15 -5.87 3.10
N LEU A 117 3.47 -5.89 2.87
CA LEU A 117 4.12 -6.82 1.94
C LEU A 117 3.90 -8.28 2.39
N ILE A 118 4.04 -8.56 3.70
CA ILE A 118 3.81 -9.89 4.28
C ILE A 118 2.34 -10.30 4.12
N ILE A 119 1.41 -9.40 4.46
CA ILE A 119 -0.03 -9.65 4.30
C ILE A 119 -0.37 -9.93 2.83
N SER A 120 0.22 -9.17 1.89
CA SER A 120 0.03 -9.42 0.46
C SER A 120 0.45 -10.84 0.04
N ASP A 121 1.57 -11.36 0.55
CA ASP A 121 2.01 -12.73 0.26
C ASP A 121 1.06 -13.76 0.86
N LEU A 122 0.63 -13.58 2.13
CA LEU A 122 -0.33 -14.47 2.77
C LEU A 122 -1.66 -14.52 2.02
N LEU A 123 -2.15 -13.38 1.56
CA LEU A 123 -3.37 -13.29 0.75
C LEU A 123 -3.19 -14.00 -0.60
N ARG A 124 -2.02 -13.89 -1.25
CA ARG A 124 -1.74 -14.62 -2.49
C ARG A 124 -1.81 -16.13 -2.31
N LEU A 125 -1.22 -16.64 -1.22
CA LEU A 125 -1.31 -18.06 -0.87
C LEU A 125 -2.76 -18.49 -0.65
N ARG A 126 -3.55 -17.67 0.05
CA ARG A 126 -4.98 -17.94 0.31
C ARG A 126 -5.81 -17.99 -0.98
N PHE A 127 -5.49 -17.15 -1.97
CA PHE A 127 -6.15 -17.15 -3.27
C PHE A 127 -5.54 -18.15 -4.27
N CYS A 128 -4.62 -19.02 -3.83
CA CYS A 128 -4.00 -20.06 -4.66
C CYS A 128 -3.28 -19.56 -5.93
N PHE A 129 -2.74 -18.33 -5.90
CA PHE A 129 -1.97 -17.82 -7.05
C PHE A 129 -0.57 -18.40 -7.15
N ASP A 130 -0.01 -18.88 -6.05
CA ASP A 130 1.35 -19.40 -5.93
C ASP A 130 1.33 -20.91 -5.57
N THR A 131 0.29 -21.69 -5.93
CA THR A 131 0.40 -23.13 -5.85
C THR A 131 1.53 -23.57 -6.78
N PRO A 132 2.57 -24.25 -6.28
CA PRO A 132 3.59 -24.86 -7.14
C PRO A 132 2.85 -25.75 -8.13
N LYS A 133 3.14 -25.63 -9.43
CA LYS A 133 2.67 -26.59 -10.42
C LYS A 133 3.10 -27.96 -9.92
N ARG A 134 2.16 -28.77 -9.51
CA ARG A 134 2.36 -30.17 -9.21
C ARG A 134 2.71 -30.81 -10.56
N ASN A 135 4.00 -30.91 -10.82
CA ASN A 135 4.46 -31.78 -11.89
C ASN A 135 4.15 -33.19 -11.41
N ASP A 136 3.60 -34.04 -12.28
CA ASP A 136 3.27 -35.44 -12.01
C ASP A 136 4.53 -36.31 -11.68
N GLU A 137 5.69 -35.67 -11.61
CA GLU A 137 6.97 -36.25 -11.21
C GLU A 137 7.43 -35.61 -9.89
N GLY A 138 6.97 -36.15 -8.76
CA GLY A 138 7.56 -35.99 -7.44
C GLY A 138 7.89 -34.58 -6.96
N VAL A 139 7.56 -34.30 -5.72
CA VAL A 139 7.89 -33.08 -4.98
C VAL A 139 9.40 -32.78 -5.11
N VAL A 140 9.75 -31.67 -5.79
CA VAL A 140 11.10 -31.11 -5.75
C VAL A 140 11.17 -30.16 -4.55
N PRO A 141 11.99 -30.43 -3.52
CA PRO A 141 12.18 -29.52 -2.39
C PRO A 141 12.91 -28.27 -2.84
N TYR A 142 12.48 -27.13 -2.35
CA TYR A 142 13.15 -25.86 -2.54
C TYR A 142 14.59 -25.90 -2.01
N LYS A 143 15.54 -25.48 -2.83
CA LYS A 143 16.88 -25.07 -2.42
C LYS A 143 16.91 -23.56 -2.19
#